data_8d5c0c354dec3bfbda6daadab95e31e1
#
_entry.id   8d5c0c354dec3bfbda6daadab95e31e1
#
_cell.length_a   1.000
_cell.length_b   1.000
_cell.length_c   1.000
_cell.angle_alpha   90.00
_cell.angle_beta   90.00
_cell.angle_gamma   90.00
#
_symmetry.space_group_name_H-M   'P 1'
#
loop_
_entity.id
_entity.type
_entity.pdbx_description
1 polymer ?
#
loop_
_entity_poly.entity_id
_entity_poly.type
_entity_poly.pdbx_seq_one_letter_code
_entity_poly.pdbx_strand_id
1 'polypeptide(L)'
;MAAWNLLFHDNRTYTPDPAQSDEWNRGAYLVEGLTHCGTCHTPRNLFMGEDRSRLLAGGAVGPWAAPDITSGRNRGIGDWSVEELVQYMKTGSIRRSQASGPMAEVVDHSLQHVTDEDLQAGFDTLPKI
;
A
#
# COMPACT_ATOMS: atom_id res chain seq x y z
N MET A 1 17.82 -5.69 17.92
CA MET A 1 16.70 -6.31 17.19
C MET A 1 15.60 -6.84 18.11
N ALA A 2 15.91 -7.64 19.16
CA ALA A 2 14.87 -8.22 20.03
C ALA A 2 13.95 -7.19 20.68
N ALA A 3 14.50 -6.10 21.23
CA ALA A 3 13.69 -5.03 21.84
C ALA A 3 12.79 -4.29 20.85
N TRP A 4 13.27 -4.08 19.63
CA TRP A 4 12.47 -3.47 18.56
C TRP A 4 11.32 -4.38 18.13
N ASN A 5 11.59 -5.68 17.97
CA ASN A 5 10.56 -6.66 17.65
C ASN A 5 9.48 -6.74 18.74
N LEU A 6 9.86 -6.65 20.01
CA LEU A 6 8.90 -6.63 21.12
C LEU A 6 7.92 -5.45 21.04
N LEU A 7 8.38 -4.30 20.53
CA LEU A 7 7.57 -3.08 20.46
C LEU A 7 6.74 -2.95 19.17
N PHE A 8 7.24 -3.49 18.04
CA PHE A 8 6.70 -3.20 16.72
C PHE A 8 6.32 -4.43 15.90
N HIS A 9 6.79 -5.62 16.29
CA HIS A 9 6.44 -6.83 15.57
C HIS A 9 5.13 -7.43 16.10
N ASP A 10 4.17 -7.58 15.21
CA ASP A 10 2.88 -8.19 15.49
C ASP A 10 2.82 -9.56 14.79
N ASN A 11 2.74 -10.62 15.59
CA ASN A 11 2.62 -11.99 15.09
C ASN A 11 1.18 -12.41 14.76
N ARG A 12 0.22 -11.49 14.80
CA ARG A 12 -1.17 -11.83 14.52
C ARG A 12 -1.36 -12.17 13.04
N THR A 13 -2.11 -13.23 12.80
CA THR A 13 -2.62 -13.51 11.46
C THR A 13 -3.72 -12.52 11.12
N TYR A 14 -3.83 -12.13 9.84
CA TYR A 14 -4.95 -11.31 9.39
C TYR A 14 -6.28 -11.94 9.76
N THR A 15 -7.16 -11.18 10.34
CA THR A 15 -8.52 -11.60 10.70
C THR A 15 -9.50 -10.72 9.93
N PRO A 16 -10.38 -11.30 9.09
CA PRO A 16 -11.38 -10.53 8.36
C PRO A 16 -12.29 -9.74 9.30
N ASP A 17 -12.62 -8.53 8.90
CA ASP A 17 -13.61 -7.69 9.60
C ASP A 17 -15.03 -8.12 9.17
N PRO A 18 -15.84 -8.67 10.08
CA PRO A 18 -17.20 -9.12 9.75
C PRO A 18 -18.16 -7.98 9.40
N ALA A 19 -17.80 -6.72 9.65
CA ALA A 19 -18.57 -5.55 9.25
C ALA A 19 -18.33 -5.12 7.79
N GLN A 20 -17.32 -5.71 7.13
CA GLN A 20 -16.95 -5.39 5.76
C GLN A 20 -17.32 -6.54 4.80
N SER A 21 -17.32 -6.25 3.50
CA SER A 21 -17.53 -7.27 2.48
C SER A 21 -16.34 -8.22 2.35
N ASP A 22 -16.55 -9.39 1.76
CA ASP A 22 -15.48 -10.33 1.45
C ASP A 22 -14.42 -9.71 0.52
N GLU A 23 -14.88 -8.92 -0.45
CA GLU A 23 -14.00 -8.19 -1.38
C GLU A 23 -13.12 -7.18 -0.64
N TRP A 24 -13.71 -6.38 0.25
CA TRP A 24 -12.95 -5.46 1.08
C TRP A 24 -11.92 -6.21 1.94
N ASN A 25 -12.33 -7.28 2.59
CA ASN A 25 -11.43 -8.11 3.41
C ASN A 25 -10.30 -8.73 2.58
N ARG A 26 -10.58 -9.14 1.33
CA ARG A 26 -9.56 -9.60 0.39
C ARG A 26 -8.55 -8.51 0.08
N GLY A 27 -9.02 -7.29 -0.22
CA GLY A 27 -8.18 -6.13 -0.46
C GLY A 27 -7.30 -5.77 0.73
N ALA A 28 -7.88 -5.72 1.94
CA ALA A 28 -7.14 -5.43 3.17
C ALA A 28 -6.04 -6.47 3.43
N TYR A 29 -6.33 -7.76 3.26
CA TYR A 29 -5.32 -8.81 3.35
C TYR A 29 -4.16 -8.61 2.37
N LEU A 30 -4.46 -8.21 1.14
CA LEU A 30 -3.43 -7.97 0.12
C LEU A 30 -2.58 -6.76 0.49
N VAL A 31 -3.19 -5.62 0.81
CA VAL A 31 -2.49 -4.34 1.10
C VAL A 31 -1.66 -4.44 2.37
N GLU A 32 -2.19 -5.04 3.44
CA GLU A 32 -1.51 -5.11 4.74
C GLU A 32 -0.53 -6.29 4.82
N GLY A 33 -0.84 -7.41 4.18
CA GLY A 33 -0.09 -8.65 4.26
C GLY A 33 0.79 -8.90 3.05
N LEU A 34 0.19 -9.36 1.95
CA LEU A 34 0.94 -9.93 0.84
C LEU A 34 1.80 -8.90 0.09
N THR A 35 1.24 -7.73 -0.21
CA THR A 35 1.96 -6.65 -0.90
C THR A 35 2.60 -5.66 0.06
N HIS A 36 2.22 -5.69 1.35
CA HIS A 36 2.76 -4.87 2.46
C HIS A 36 3.08 -3.41 2.07
N CYS A 37 2.16 -2.76 1.40
CA CYS A 37 2.31 -1.40 0.88
C CYS A 37 2.79 -0.40 1.96
N GLY A 38 2.31 -0.56 3.21
CA GLY A 38 2.68 0.26 4.35
C GLY A 38 4.17 0.29 4.63
N THR A 39 4.91 -0.77 4.32
CA THR A 39 6.35 -0.84 4.57
C THR A 39 7.13 0.30 3.89
N CYS A 40 6.72 0.70 2.70
CA CYS A 40 7.31 1.80 1.94
C CYS A 40 6.51 3.10 2.06
N HIS A 41 5.17 3.00 2.03
CA HIS A 41 4.27 4.14 1.93
C HIS A 41 3.76 4.68 3.27
N THR A 42 4.29 4.20 4.41
CA THR A 42 3.97 4.75 5.74
C THR A 42 5.22 5.40 6.35
N PRO A 43 5.11 6.63 6.91
CA PRO A 43 6.24 7.27 7.55
C PRO A 43 6.74 6.47 8.76
N ARG A 44 8.00 6.67 9.13
CA ARG A 44 8.58 6.06 10.32
C ARG A 44 8.51 7.02 11.50
N ASN A 45 8.28 6.47 12.69
CA ASN A 45 8.39 7.21 13.95
C ASN A 45 9.87 7.31 14.41
N LEU A 46 10.11 7.96 15.53
CA LEU A 46 11.47 8.16 16.08
C LEU A 46 12.23 6.84 16.36
N PHE A 47 11.52 5.75 16.57
CA PHE A 47 12.09 4.42 16.82
C PHE A 47 12.15 3.55 15.56
N MET A 48 11.94 4.15 14.38
CA MET A 48 11.93 3.49 13.08
C MET A 48 10.79 2.46 12.89
N GLY A 49 9.80 2.44 13.77
CA GLY A 49 8.55 1.72 13.58
C GLY A 49 7.62 2.48 12.63
N GLU A 50 6.67 1.78 12.01
CA GLU A 50 5.65 2.43 11.20
C GLU A 50 4.78 3.37 12.05
N ASP A 51 4.56 4.57 11.57
CA ASP A 51 3.61 5.51 12.18
C ASP A 51 2.19 5.20 11.70
N ARG A 52 1.52 4.31 12.40
CA ARG A 52 0.17 3.87 12.06
C ARG A 52 -0.89 4.98 12.10
N SER A 53 -0.61 6.10 12.73
CA SER A 53 -1.51 7.27 12.69
C SER A 53 -1.49 7.96 11.32
N ARG A 54 -0.48 7.67 10.50
CA ARG A 54 -0.31 8.18 9.13
C ARG A 54 -0.13 7.04 8.13
N LEU A 55 -0.90 5.97 8.30
CA LEU A 55 -0.84 4.80 7.43
C LEU A 55 -1.02 5.20 5.96
N LEU A 56 -0.09 4.75 5.11
CA LEU A 56 -0.05 4.98 3.65
C LEU A 56 0.07 6.46 3.23
N ALA A 57 0.38 7.38 4.16
CA ALA A 57 0.53 8.82 3.88
C ALA A 57 1.94 9.20 3.37
N GLY A 58 2.61 8.28 2.72
CA GLY A 58 3.94 8.47 2.17
C GLY A 58 5.07 8.08 3.12
N GLY A 59 6.22 7.77 2.56
CA GLY A 59 7.39 7.34 3.33
C GLY A 59 8.69 7.54 2.56
N ALA A 60 9.76 6.89 3.05
CA ALA A 60 11.06 6.90 2.39
C ALA A 60 11.67 5.49 2.38
N VAL A 61 12.28 5.13 1.26
CA VAL A 61 12.99 3.87 1.05
C VAL A 61 14.39 4.19 0.52
N GLY A 62 15.37 4.23 1.41
CA GLY A 62 16.70 4.71 1.06
C GLY A 62 16.65 6.15 0.52
N PRO A 63 17.17 6.42 -0.68
CA PRO A 63 17.12 7.76 -1.29
C PRO A 63 15.79 8.08 -1.98
N TRP A 64 14.85 7.14 -2.01
CA TRP A 64 13.57 7.26 -2.72
C TRP A 64 12.46 7.76 -1.80
N ALA A 65 11.65 8.70 -2.28
CA ALA A 65 10.41 9.10 -1.64
C ALA A 65 9.26 8.22 -2.16
N ALA A 66 8.58 7.50 -1.27
CA ALA A 66 7.34 6.81 -1.58
C ALA A 66 6.18 7.79 -1.36
N PRO A 67 5.34 8.05 -2.39
CA PRO A 67 4.27 9.03 -2.29
C PRO A 67 3.16 8.59 -1.33
N ASP A 68 2.31 9.55 -0.95
CA ASP A 68 1.03 9.30 -0.29
C ASP A 68 0.11 8.54 -1.25
N ILE A 69 -0.40 7.39 -0.80
CA ILE A 69 -1.34 6.54 -1.56
C ILE A 69 -2.69 6.40 -0.86
N THR A 70 -3.03 7.35 0.01
CA THR A 70 -4.36 7.44 0.60
C THR A 70 -5.39 7.94 -0.43
N SER A 71 -6.67 7.92 -0.07
CA SER A 71 -7.75 8.46 -0.92
C SER A 71 -7.83 10.00 -0.94
N GLY A 72 -6.85 10.70 -0.36
CA GLY A 72 -6.78 12.16 -0.40
C GLY A 72 -6.56 12.67 -1.83
N ARG A 73 -7.42 13.60 -2.29
CA ARG A 73 -7.37 14.10 -3.67
C ARG A 73 -6.16 14.99 -3.97
N ASN A 74 -5.62 15.67 -2.96
CA ASN A 74 -4.53 16.64 -3.17
C ASN A 74 -3.13 16.03 -3.04
N ARG A 75 -2.97 15.00 -2.24
CA ARG A 75 -1.67 14.38 -1.94
C ARG A 75 -1.62 12.90 -2.27
N GLY A 76 -2.76 12.22 -2.15
CA GLY A 76 -2.91 10.81 -2.41
C GLY A 76 -3.36 10.52 -3.85
N ILE A 77 -3.96 9.36 -4.01
CA ILE A 77 -4.43 8.85 -5.30
C ILE A 77 -5.96 8.84 -5.41
N GLY A 78 -6.66 9.62 -4.57
CA GLY A 78 -8.12 9.65 -4.51
C GLY A 78 -8.83 10.26 -5.74
N ASP A 79 -8.08 10.84 -6.69
CA ASP A 79 -8.59 11.29 -7.98
C ASP A 79 -8.19 10.36 -9.15
N TRP A 80 -7.54 9.24 -8.85
CA TRP A 80 -7.28 8.20 -9.84
C TRP A 80 -8.54 7.37 -10.09
N SER A 81 -8.79 6.99 -11.34
CA SER A 81 -9.80 5.98 -11.61
C SER A 81 -9.28 4.57 -11.25
N VAL A 82 -10.20 3.64 -11.07
CA VAL A 82 -9.86 2.23 -10.82
C VAL A 82 -9.03 1.67 -11.99
N GLU A 83 -9.40 2.02 -13.22
CA GLU A 83 -8.69 1.60 -14.42
C GLU A 83 -7.26 2.16 -14.47
N GLU A 84 -7.06 3.43 -14.09
CA GLU A 84 -5.72 4.05 -13.99
C GLU A 84 -4.87 3.33 -12.95
N LEU A 85 -5.47 2.96 -11.81
CA LEU A 85 -4.75 2.25 -10.77
C LEU A 85 -4.35 0.84 -11.22
N VAL A 86 -5.30 0.07 -11.76
CA VAL A 86 -5.03 -1.28 -12.27
C VAL A 86 -3.96 -1.21 -13.36
N GLN A 87 -4.06 -0.28 -14.30
CA GLN A 87 -3.05 -0.07 -15.32
C GLN A 87 -1.67 0.23 -14.71
N TYR A 88 -1.61 1.14 -13.72
CA TYR A 88 -0.35 1.50 -13.06
C TYR A 88 0.28 0.29 -12.35
N MET A 89 -0.51 -0.48 -11.62
CA MET A 89 -0.03 -1.67 -10.91
C MET A 89 0.41 -2.79 -11.86
N LYS A 90 -0.19 -2.87 -13.05
CA LYS A 90 0.18 -3.87 -14.07
C LYS A 90 1.40 -3.48 -14.91
N THR A 91 1.54 -2.21 -15.22
CA THR A 91 2.51 -1.74 -16.22
C THR A 91 3.56 -0.78 -15.67
N GLY A 92 3.36 -0.29 -14.46
CA GLY A 92 4.18 0.77 -13.86
C GLY A 92 3.96 2.16 -14.46
N SER A 93 2.99 2.32 -15.37
CA SER A 93 2.84 3.58 -16.12
C SER A 93 1.40 3.92 -16.44
N ILE A 94 1.04 5.18 -16.20
CA ILE A 94 -0.17 5.84 -16.69
C ILE A 94 0.21 7.23 -17.20
N ARG A 95 -0.72 7.94 -17.85
CA ARG A 95 -0.46 9.27 -18.43
C ARG A 95 0.18 10.25 -17.44
N ARG A 96 -0.18 10.21 -16.16
CA ARG A 96 0.25 11.16 -15.13
C ARG A 96 1.30 10.66 -14.15
N SER A 97 1.67 9.39 -14.22
CA SER A 97 2.61 8.78 -13.26
C SER A 97 3.36 7.60 -13.86
N GLN A 98 4.61 7.44 -13.43
CA GLN A 98 5.45 6.31 -13.80
C GLN A 98 6.18 5.78 -12.58
N ALA A 99 6.17 4.47 -12.40
CA ALA A 99 6.92 3.79 -11.36
C ALA A 99 8.44 3.91 -11.63
N SER A 100 9.20 4.13 -10.58
CA SER A 100 10.66 4.19 -10.66
C SER A 100 11.29 3.62 -9.40
N GLY A 101 12.57 3.27 -9.48
CA GLY A 101 13.31 2.68 -8.37
C GLY A 101 12.61 1.44 -7.80
N PRO A 102 12.54 1.29 -6.46
CA PRO A 102 11.94 0.11 -5.83
C PRO A 102 10.50 -0.18 -6.26
N MET A 103 9.69 0.86 -6.57
CA MET A 103 8.31 0.62 -7.01
C MET A 103 8.24 -0.03 -8.41
N ALA A 104 9.18 0.28 -9.30
CA ALA A 104 9.25 -0.41 -10.59
C ALA A 104 9.56 -1.90 -10.42
N GLU A 105 10.47 -2.26 -9.50
CA GLU A 105 10.78 -3.65 -9.18
C GLU A 105 9.56 -4.38 -8.59
N VAL A 106 8.78 -3.70 -7.72
CA VAL A 106 7.54 -4.27 -7.16
C VAL A 106 6.52 -4.55 -8.25
N VAL A 107 6.37 -3.67 -9.24
CA VAL A 107 5.51 -3.91 -10.39
C VAL A 107 6.02 -5.10 -11.20
N ASP A 108 7.29 -5.09 -11.61
CA ASP A 108 7.87 -6.09 -12.51
C ASP A 108 7.89 -7.50 -11.90
N HIS A 109 8.13 -7.61 -10.60
CA HIS A 109 8.30 -8.92 -9.95
C HIS A 109 7.06 -9.42 -9.20
N SER A 110 6.05 -8.57 -8.99
CA SER A 110 4.89 -8.92 -8.17
C SER A 110 3.57 -8.43 -8.76
N LEU A 111 3.32 -7.13 -8.79
CA LEU A 111 1.98 -6.58 -9.01
C LEU A 111 1.42 -6.88 -10.40
N GLN A 112 2.26 -6.96 -11.44
CA GLN A 112 1.81 -7.32 -12.79
C GLN A 112 1.15 -8.71 -12.87
N HIS A 113 1.42 -9.59 -11.89
CA HIS A 113 0.86 -10.95 -11.83
C HIS A 113 -0.41 -11.06 -10.97
N VAL A 114 -0.76 -10.01 -10.24
CA VAL A 114 -1.99 -9.96 -9.44
C VAL A 114 -3.19 -9.77 -10.36
N THR A 115 -4.35 -10.36 -10.08
CA THR A 115 -5.55 -10.19 -10.91
C THR A 115 -6.09 -8.77 -10.82
N ASP A 116 -6.85 -8.33 -11.81
CA ASP A 116 -7.42 -6.99 -11.83
C ASP A 116 -8.43 -6.80 -10.68
N GLU A 117 -9.20 -7.85 -10.36
CA GLU A 117 -10.14 -7.88 -9.25
C GLU A 117 -9.43 -7.69 -7.89
N ASP A 118 -8.31 -8.37 -7.68
CA ASP A 118 -7.52 -8.25 -6.46
C ASP A 118 -6.88 -6.84 -6.34
N LEU A 119 -6.42 -6.25 -7.43
CA LEU A 119 -5.90 -4.88 -7.45
C LEU A 119 -6.99 -3.86 -7.13
N GLN A 120 -8.18 -4.04 -7.69
CA GLN A 120 -9.35 -3.20 -7.40
C GLN A 120 -9.75 -3.32 -5.93
N ALA A 121 -9.87 -4.55 -5.42
CA ALA A 121 -10.18 -4.80 -4.01
C ALA A 121 -9.18 -4.10 -3.07
N GLY A 122 -7.89 -4.14 -3.39
CA GLY A 122 -6.84 -3.42 -2.64
C GLY A 122 -7.06 -1.91 -2.62
N PHE A 123 -7.48 -1.32 -3.75
CA PHE A 123 -7.76 0.11 -3.81
C PHE A 123 -8.92 0.54 -2.91
N ASP A 124 -9.97 -0.26 -2.84
CA ASP A 124 -11.16 0.03 -2.04
C ASP A 124 -10.89 0.04 -0.53
N THR A 125 -9.76 -0.54 -0.10
CA THR A 125 -9.34 -0.59 1.31
C THR A 125 -8.41 0.55 1.73
N LEU A 126 -7.96 1.40 0.80
CA LEU A 126 -7.08 2.50 1.14
C LEU A 126 -7.74 3.48 2.11
N PRO A 127 -6.97 4.04 3.09
CA PRO A 127 -7.50 4.96 4.06
C PRO A 127 -8.21 6.14 3.41
N LYS A 128 -9.45 6.35 3.79
CA LYS A 128 -10.25 7.49 3.33
C LYS A 128 -9.95 8.70 4.22
N ILE A 129 -9.48 9.77 3.61
CA ILE A 129 -9.17 11.05 4.24
C ILE A 129 -10.17 12.10 3.76
#